data_6ccba7b92433ba4be77e4579e8865bd0
#
_entry.id   6ccba7b92433ba4be77e4579e8865bd0
#
_cell.length_a   1.000
_cell.length_b   1.000
_cell.length_c   1.000
_cell.angle_alpha   90.00
_cell.angle_beta   90.00
_cell.angle_gamma   90.00
#
_symmetry.space_group_name_H-M   'P 1'
#
loop_
_entity.id
_entity.type
_entity.pdbx_description
1 polymer ?
#
loop_
_entity_poly.entity_id
_entity_poly.type
_entity_poly.pdbx_seq_one_letter_code
_entity_poly.pdbx_strand_id
1 'polypeptide(L)'
;MNFSSLLLKTRKWFLTASALFWTWPGVGAAETVQQHHNNYLVYRIDPQNDQLRLFWQNPQGNRFGSFRRLRDYLTAQGQQLVFAMNAGIFSTEYAPLGLHIENGHLLRPLNTAKGWGNFFLKPNGVFFIANKKAAIVDTTAYTKLKVKPDIATQSGPLLVSKGNLHPKFFPDSLSLYIRNGVGVTQDNQVVFAISLVPINLYEFATLFRDTLGCADALYLDGSISQIYAPSLGQEFLGGDFAGIIAHVR
;
A
#
# COMPACT_ATOMS: atom_id res chain seq x y z
N MET A 1 -61.84 -58.31 -9.87
CA MET A 1 -61.12 -57.36 -10.72
C MET A 1 -60.48 -56.34 -9.78
N ASN A 2 -59.17 -56.47 -9.52
CA ASN A 2 -58.45 -55.61 -8.57
C ASN A 2 -57.65 -54.55 -9.36
N PHE A 3 -57.93 -53.32 -9.13
CA PHE A 3 -57.11 -52.19 -9.60
C PHE A 3 -56.12 -51.78 -8.53
N SER A 4 -54.84 -52.07 -8.74
CA SER A 4 -53.74 -51.62 -7.89
C SER A 4 -53.37 -50.20 -8.29
N SER A 5 -53.46 -49.27 -7.34
CA SER A 5 -53.02 -47.88 -7.47
C SER A 5 -51.49 -47.78 -7.22
N LEU A 6 -50.78 -47.32 -8.25
CA LEU A 6 -49.35 -47.05 -8.20
C LEU A 6 -49.12 -45.62 -7.61
N LEU A 7 -48.60 -45.56 -6.41
CA LEU A 7 -48.18 -44.30 -5.75
C LEU A 7 -46.79 -43.92 -6.27
N LEU A 8 -46.70 -42.88 -7.10
CA LEU A 8 -45.44 -42.24 -7.46
C LEU A 8 -44.96 -41.37 -6.26
N LYS A 9 -43.87 -41.79 -5.60
CA LYS A 9 -43.17 -40.98 -4.63
C LYS A 9 -42.26 -39.99 -5.35
N THR A 10 -42.65 -38.71 -5.42
CA THR A 10 -41.79 -37.63 -5.89
C THR A 10 -40.79 -37.28 -4.81
N ARG A 11 -39.52 -37.56 -5.06
CA ARG A 11 -38.38 -37.22 -4.21
C ARG A 11 -38.01 -35.76 -4.48
N LYS A 12 -38.42 -34.85 -3.58
CA LYS A 12 -37.96 -33.42 -3.61
C LYS A 12 -36.50 -33.38 -3.19
N TRP A 13 -35.63 -33.04 -4.14
CA TRP A 13 -34.25 -32.68 -3.87
C TRP A 13 -34.22 -31.24 -3.36
N PHE A 14 -33.91 -31.05 -2.08
CA PHE A 14 -33.55 -29.76 -1.54
C PHE A 14 -32.09 -29.48 -1.91
N LEU A 15 -31.87 -28.65 -2.94
CA LEU A 15 -30.57 -28.04 -3.19
C LEU A 15 -30.34 -26.99 -2.11
N THR A 16 -29.58 -27.32 -1.09
CA THR A 16 -29.04 -26.32 -0.16
C THR A 16 -27.92 -25.59 -0.90
N ALA A 17 -28.22 -24.39 -1.41
CA ALA A 17 -27.21 -23.47 -1.88
C ALA A 17 -26.44 -22.97 -0.66
N SER A 18 -25.25 -23.55 -0.41
CA SER A 18 -24.28 -22.99 0.51
C SER A 18 -23.75 -21.70 -0.08
N ALA A 19 -24.29 -20.57 0.36
CA ALA A 19 -23.71 -19.25 0.08
C ALA A 19 -22.37 -19.20 0.81
N LEU A 20 -21.29 -19.36 0.07
CA LEU A 20 -19.95 -19.02 0.53
C LEU A 20 -19.92 -17.49 0.71
N PHE A 21 -20.18 -17.04 1.93
CA PHE A 21 -19.88 -15.69 2.34
C PHE A 21 -18.35 -15.54 2.31
N TRP A 22 -17.83 -14.98 1.23
CA TRP A 22 -16.51 -14.43 1.22
C TRP A 22 -16.54 -13.22 2.17
N THR A 23 -16.18 -13.46 3.44
CA THR A 23 -15.88 -12.38 4.35
C THR A 23 -14.57 -11.74 3.87
N TRP A 24 -14.66 -10.60 3.21
CA TRP A 24 -13.50 -9.76 2.98
C TRP A 24 -12.85 -9.47 4.33
N PRO A 25 -11.54 -9.63 4.46
CA PRO A 25 -10.87 -9.22 5.68
C PRO A 25 -11.25 -7.78 5.96
N GLY A 26 -11.68 -7.51 7.18
CA GLY A 26 -12.16 -6.18 7.57
C GLY A 26 -11.12 -5.10 7.24
N VAL A 27 -11.60 -3.96 6.85
CA VAL A 27 -10.79 -2.76 6.56
C VAL A 27 -9.90 -2.46 7.78
N GLY A 28 -8.61 -2.21 7.55
CA GLY A 28 -7.60 -2.13 8.63
C GLY A 28 -7.12 -3.49 9.13
N ALA A 29 -7.32 -4.56 8.35
CA ALA A 29 -6.78 -5.89 8.64
C ALA A 29 -5.43 -6.09 7.95
N ALA A 30 -4.51 -6.63 8.72
CA ALA A 30 -3.24 -7.10 8.21
C ALA A 30 -3.35 -8.61 7.91
N GLU A 31 -2.79 -9.06 6.82
CA GLU A 31 -2.82 -10.45 6.37
C GLU A 31 -1.46 -10.89 5.81
N THR A 32 -1.20 -12.20 5.84
CA THR A 32 -0.09 -12.79 5.08
C THR A 32 -0.64 -13.34 3.79
N VAL A 33 -0.09 -12.88 2.66
CA VAL A 33 -0.48 -13.30 1.32
C VAL A 33 0.68 -14.08 0.69
N GLN A 34 0.37 -15.20 0.04
CA GLN A 34 1.34 -15.98 -0.72
C GLN A 34 1.14 -15.75 -2.22
N GLN A 35 2.24 -15.49 -2.93
CA GLN A 35 2.29 -15.51 -4.39
C GLN A 35 3.51 -16.30 -4.85
N HIS A 36 3.30 -17.23 -5.80
CA HIS A 36 4.31 -18.23 -6.19
C HIS A 36 4.82 -18.98 -4.95
N HIS A 37 6.07 -18.81 -4.54
CA HIS A 37 6.66 -19.44 -3.36
C HIS A 37 7.02 -18.45 -2.25
N ASN A 38 6.66 -17.16 -2.43
CA ASN A 38 7.04 -16.08 -1.54
C ASN A 38 5.84 -15.58 -0.71
N ASN A 39 6.14 -15.20 0.53
CA ASN A 39 5.16 -14.61 1.45
C ASN A 39 5.35 -13.11 1.55
N TYR A 40 4.23 -12.41 1.69
CA TYR A 40 4.13 -10.97 1.80
C TYR A 40 3.26 -10.60 2.97
N LEU A 41 3.63 -9.55 3.70
CA LEU A 41 2.71 -8.93 4.65
C LEU A 41 1.95 -7.82 3.92
N VAL A 42 0.64 -7.84 4.10
CA VAL A 42 -0.29 -6.92 3.44
C VAL A 42 -1.14 -6.22 4.49
N TYR A 43 -1.33 -4.93 4.33
CA TYR A 43 -2.21 -4.12 5.17
C TYR A 43 -3.17 -3.31 4.29
N ARG A 44 -4.48 -3.44 4.54
CA ARG A 44 -5.53 -2.77 3.78
C ARG A 44 -6.15 -1.64 4.59
N ILE A 45 -6.47 -0.54 3.91
CA ILE A 45 -7.09 0.64 4.50
C ILE A 45 -8.22 1.11 3.60
N ASP A 46 -9.36 1.42 4.22
CA ASP A 46 -10.42 2.18 3.57
C ASP A 46 -10.26 3.68 3.89
N PRO A 47 -9.87 4.51 2.92
CA PRO A 47 -9.64 5.93 3.17
C PRO A 47 -10.91 6.72 3.52
N GLN A 48 -12.09 6.11 3.42
CA GLN A 48 -13.33 6.72 3.87
C GLN A 48 -13.53 6.61 5.39
N ASN A 49 -13.03 5.53 5.99
CA ASN A 49 -13.27 5.18 7.39
C ASN A 49 -12.00 5.23 8.25
N ASP A 50 -10.82 5.06 7.64
CA ASP A 50 -9.54 4.98 8.32
C ASP A 50 -8.71 6.26 8.11
N GLN A 51 -8.01 6.68 9.16
CA GLN A 51 -7.15 7.85 9.09
C GLN A 51 -5.73 7.47 8.71
N LEU A 52 -5.39 7.58 7.43
CA LEU A 52 -4.02 7.46 6.93
C LEU A 52 -3.35 8.84 6.94
N ARG A 53 -2.14 8.90 7.50
CA ARG A 53 -1.35 10.13 7.62
C ARG A 53 0.08 9.91 7.14
N LEU A 54 0.73 11.00 6.74
CA LEU A 54 2.16 11.07 6.50
C LEU A 54 2.83 11.85 7.61
N PHE A 55 4.08 11.46 7.94
CA PHE A 55 4.89 12.08 8.96
C PHE A 55 6.35 12.12 8.52
N TRP A 56 6.95 13.29 8.55
CA TRP A 56 8.38 13.50 8.32
C TRP A 56 9.03 14.14 9.55
N GLN A 57 8.52 15.29 9.97
CA GLN A 57 9.07 16.08 11.09
C GLN A 57 7.96 16.42 12.09
N ASN A 58 8.35 16.56 13.36
CA ASN A 58 7.47 17.08 14.38
C ASN A 58 7.35 18.63 14.26
N PRO A 59 6.45 19.30 15.01
CA PRO A 59 6.28 20.75 14.96
C PRO A 59 7.54 21.57 15.26
N GLN A 60 8.55 20.98 15.91
CA GLN A 60 9.84 21.59 16.19
C GLN A 60 10.87 21.39 15.06
N GLY A 61 10.48 20.75 13.94
CA GLY A 61 11.34 20.48 12.79
C GLY A 61 12.25 19.26 12.97
N ASN A 62 12.11 18.50 14.06
CA ASN A 62 12.91 17.29 14.29
C ASN A 62 12.27 16.11 13.54
N ARG A 63 13.08 15.39 12.76
CA ARG A 63 12.69 14.19 12.04
C ARG A 63 12.24 13.08 13.00
N PHE A 64 11.12 12.42 12.70
CA PHE A 64 10.71 11.21 13.42
C PHE A 64 11.72 10.09 13.25
N GLY A 65 12.08 9.75 12.03
CA GLY A 65 13.14 8.83 11.65
C GLY A 65 12.89 7.37 12.02
N SER A 66 12.01 7.06 12.98
CA SER A 66 11.69 5.69 13.38
C SER A 66 10.23 5.56 13.81
N PHE A 67 9.71 4.35 13.75
CA PHE A 67 8.35 4.06 14.23
C PHE A 67 8.21 4.27 15.74
N ARG A 68 9.28 4.07 16.53
CA ARG A 68 9.28 4.33 17.97
C ARG A 68 9.01 5.79 18.28
N ARG A 69 9.76 6.72 17.67
CA ARG A 69 9.59 8.16 17.92
C ARG A 69 8.20 8.63 17.48
N LEU A 70 7.70 8.11 16.35
CA LEU A 70 6.36 8.43 15.89
C LEU A 70 5.30 7.90 16.86
N ARG A 71 5.39 6.62 17.28
CA ARG A 71 4.49 6.03 18.27
C ARG A 71 4.45 6.83 19.56
N ASP A 72 5.62 7.14 20.11
CA ASP A 72 5.74 7.85 21.39
C ASP A 72 5.14 9.27 21.28
N TYR A 73 5.35 9.94 20.15
CA TYR A 73 4.75 11.25 19.85
C TYR A 73 3.22 11.16 19.76
N LEU A 74 2.67 10.18 19.06
CA LEU A 74 1.24 9.97 18.94
C LEU A 74 0.59 9.60 20.28
N THR A 75 1.24 8.71 21.05
CA THR A 75 0.77 8.31 22.38
C THR A 75 0.69 9.51 23.34
N ALA A 76 1.65 10.42 23.29
CA ALA A 76 1.62 11.65 24.08
C ALA A 76 0.45 12.58 23.73
N GLN A 77 -0.18 12.38 22.56
CA GLN A 77 -1.37 13.12 22.11
C GLN A 77 -2.67 12.32 22.28
N GLY A 78 -2.63 11.17 22.97
CA GLY A 78 -3.77 10.29 23.15
C GLY A 78 -4.17 9.52 21.88
N GLN A 79 -3.27 9.42 20.89
CA GLN A 79 -3.47 8.71 19.63
C GLN A 79 -2.72 7.39 19.63
N GLN A 80 -3.23 6.42 18.86
CA GLN A 80 -2.63 5.10 18.71
C GLN A 80 -2.06 4.90 17.32
N LEU A 81 -0.77 4.47 17.24
CA LEU A 81 -0.18 3.96 16.01
C LEU A 81 -0.65 2.52 15.79
N VAL A 82 -1.46 2.30 14.76
CA VAL A 82 -2.03 0.99 14.43
C VAL A 82 -1.18 0.26 13.39
N PHE A 83 -0.70 1.00 12.39
CA PHE A 83 0.17 0.52 11.32
C PHE A 83 1.13 1.62 10.92
N ALA A 84 2.34 1.26 10.53
CA ALA A 84 3.28 2.17 9.88
C ALA A 84 4.17 1.44 8.87
N MET A 85 4.56 2.18 7.83
CA MET A 85 5.54 1.76 6.83
C MET A 85 6.40 2.97 6.45
N ASN A 86 7.68 2.76 6.12
CA ASN A 86 8.47 3.84 5.54
C ASN A 86 7.84 4.30 4.22
N ALA A 87 7.77 5.61 4.01
CA ALA A 87 7.20 6.23 2.81
C ALA A 87 8.19 6.20 1.63
N GLY A 88 8.07 7.15 0.71
CA GLY A 88 8.86 7.20 -0.51
C GLY A 88 10.36 7.44 -0.29
N ILE A 89 11.13 7.19 -1.36
CA ILE A 89 12.59 7.35 -1.40
C ILE A 89 13.01 8.77 -0.98
N PHE A 90 14.12 8.85 -0.26
CA PHE A 90 14.65 10.07 0.33
C PHE A 90 16.14 10.28 0.03
N SER A 91 16.65 11.49 0.28
CA SER A 91 18.06 11.85 0.10
C SER A 91 18.93 11.42 1.28
N THR A 92 20.24 11.55 1.13
CA THR A 92 21.23 11.33 2.18
C THR A 92 21.07 12.27 3.39
N GLU A 93 20.41 13.41 3.19
CA GLU A 93 20.04 14.35 4.27
C GLU A 93 18.69 13.99 4.93
N TYR A 94 18.16 12.82 4.63
CA TYR A 94 16.89 12.34 5.16
C TYR A 94 15.70 13.27 4.85
N ALA A 95 15.68 13.83 3.65
CA ALA A 95 14.55 14.59 3.13
C ALA A 95 13.85 13.81 2.00
N PRO A 96 12.50 13.81 1.94
CA PRO A 96 11.79 13.20 0.80
C PRO A 96 12.32 13.75 -0.53
N LEU A 97 12.64 12.87 -1.50
CA LEU A 97 13.19 13.28 -2.80
C LEU A 97 12.20 14.02 -3.69
N GLY A 98 10.93 13.84 -3.46
CA GLY A 98 9.87 14.46 -4.24
C GLY A 98 8.74 14.98 -3.39
N LEU A 99 7.56 15.10 -4.00
CA LEU A 99 6.36 15.64 -3.36
C LEU A 99 6.12 14.98 -2.00
N HIS A 100 5.92 15.83 -0.99
CA HIS A 100 5.50 15.41 0.33
C HIS A 100 4.51 16.42 0.91
N ILE A 101 3.27 15.95 1.15
CA ILE A 101 2.17 16.74 1.71
C ILE A 101 1.65 16.04 2.95
N GLU A 102 1.57 16.76 4.07
CA GLU A 102 1.01 16.32 5.33
C GLU A 102 -0.14 17.24 5.75
N ASN A 103 -1.31 16.66 6.05
CA ASN A 103 -2.50 17.43 6.48
C ASN A 103 -2.79 18.64 5.55
N GLY A 104 -2.66 18.47 4.24
CA GLY A 104 -2.86 19.53 3.25
C GLY A 104 -1.69 20.52 3.09
N HIS A 105 -0.64 20.42 3.90
CA HIS A 105 0.52 21.31 3.86
C HIS A 105 1.62 20.73 2.97
N LEU A 106 2.04 21.51 1.97
CA LEU A 106 3.16 21.18 1.08
C LEU A 106 4.49 21.36 1.82
N LEU A 107 5.19 20.26 2.12
CA LEU A 107 6.51 20.28 2.77
C LEU A 107 7.65 20.11 1.75
N ARG A 108 7.44 19.35 0.69
CA ARG A 108 8.41 19.18 -0.41
C ARG A 108 7.68 19.28 -1.75
N PRO A 109 8.22 20.03 -2.73
CA PRO A 109 7.61 20.18 -4.04
C PRO A 109 7.72 18.90 -4.87
N LEU A 110 6.89 18.83 -5.93
CA LEU A 110 6.98 17.77 -6.93
C LEU A 110 8.34 17.80 -7.62
N ASN A 111 8.98 16.63 -7.71
CA ASN A 111 10.27 16.48 -8.38
C ASN A 111 10.07 15.88 -9.78
N THR A 112 10.31 16.66 -10.81
CA THR A 112 10.23 16.24 -12.22
C THR A 112 11.60 16.01 -12.87
N ALA A 113 12.69 16.18 -12.12
CA ALA A 113 14.05 16.04 -12.60
C ALA A 113 14.34 14.65 -13.19
N LYS A 114 15.43 14.58 -13.95
CA LYS A 114 16.05 13.33 -14.37
C LYS A 114 17.15 12.96 -13.40
N GLY A 115 17.42 11.67 -13.21
CA GLY A 115 18.46 11.19 -12.30
C GLY A 115 18.63 9.70 -12.40
N TRP A 116 19.35 9.12 -11.43
CA TRP A 116 19.65 7.69 -11.33
C TRP A 116 18.88 7.05 -10.18
N GLY A 117 18.70 5.73 -10.26
CA GLY A 117 18.03 4.94 -9.26
C GLY A 117 16.52 4.87 -9.46
N ASN A 118 15.87 4.13 -8.55
CA ASN A 118 14.47 3.76 -8.67
C ASN A 118 13.51 4.97 -8.68
N PHE A 119 13.80 6.01 -7.89
CA PHE A 119 12.98 7.21 -7.88
C PHE A 119 12.85 7.86 -9.27
N PHE A 120 13.92 7.87 -10.05
CA PHE A 120 13.98 8.48 -11.37
C PHE A 120 13.64 7.53 -12.52
N LEU A 121 13.41 6.25 -12.24
CA LEU A 121 12.98 5.29 -13.24
C LEU A 121 11.52 5.58 -13.63
N LYS A 122 11.33 6.16 -14.84
CA LYS A 122 10.01 6.59 -15.32
C LYS A 122 9.29 5.47 -16.09
N PRO A 123 7.95 5.38 -15.91
CA PRO A 123 7.09 6.26 -15.13
C PRO A 123 7.27 6.07 -13.61
N ASN A 124 7.52 7.16 -12.91
CA ASN A 124 7.40 7.25 -11.47
C ASN A 124 6.10 7.97 -11.11
N GLY A 125 5.69 7.99 -9.84
CA GLY A 125 4.36 8.43 -9.52
C GLY A 125 4.19 9.11 -8.17
N VAL A 126 2.97 9.55 -7.95
CA VAL A 126 2.48 10.15 -6.71
C VAL A 126 1.32 9.32 -6.19
N PHE A 127 1.45 8.83 -4.95
CA PHE A 127 0.32 8.35 -4.16
C PHE A 127 -0.24 9.54 -3.36
N PHE A 128 -1.55 9.72 -3.36
CA PHE A 128 -2.20 10.76 -2.58
C PHE A 128 -3.61 10.36 -2.15
N ILE A 129 -4.10 11.00 -1.09
CA ILE A 129 -5.51 10.98 -0.68
C ILE A 129 -6.03 12.41 -0.72
N ALA A 130 -7.19 12.60 -1.34
CA ALA A 130 -7.92 13.86 -1.38
C ALA A 130 -9.41 13.58 -1.24
N ASN A 131 -10.10 14.30 -0.35
CA ASN A 131 -11.54 14.10 -0.10
C ASN A 131 -11.88 12.61 0.15
N LYS A 132 -11.10 11.93 0.96
CA LYS A 132 -11.26 10.50 1.29
C LYS A 132 -11.17 9.54 0.08
N LYS A 133 -10.58 9.98 -1.02
CA LYS A 133 -10.32 9.14 -2.20
C LYS A 133 -8.81 9.00 -2.39
N ALA A 134 -8.35 7.76 -2.48
CA ALA A 134 -6.97 7.44 -2.78
C ALA A 134 -6.75 7.36 -4.28
N ALA A 135 -5.57 7.77 -4.73
CA ALA A 135 -5.15 7.59 -6.11
C ALA A 135 -3.62 7.47 -6.21
N ILE A 136 -3.18 6.76 -7.23
CA ILE A 136 -1.79 6.74 -7.68
C ILE A 136 -1.78 7.16 -9.14
N VAL A 137 -0.97 8.15 -9.49
CA VAL A 137 -0.86 8.66 -10.85
C VAL A 137 0.59 8.89 -11.23
N ASP A 138 0.88 8.80 -12.52
CA ASP A 138 2.18 9.21 -13.07
C ASP A 138 2.50 10.66 -12.71
N THR A 139 3.78 10.94 -12.43
CA THR A 139 4.24 12.29 -12.04
C THR A 139 3.86 13.34 -13.09
N THR A 140 3.92 13.01 -14.38
CA THR A 140 3.54 13.95 -15.45
C THR A 140 2.01 14.18 -15.48
N ALA A 141 1.23 13.14 -15.19
CA ALA A 141 -0.22 13.29 -15.07
C ALA A 141 -0.58 14.13 -13.83
N TYR A 142 0.13 13.95 -12.71
CA TYR A 142 -0.10 14.72 -11.48
C TYR A 142 0.04 16.22 -11.70
N THR A 143 1.00 16.69 -12.52
CA THR A 143 1.17 18.14 -12.82
C THR A 143 -0.06 18.79 -13.43
N LYS A 144 -0.94 18.00 -14.06
CA LYS A 144 -2.17 18.46 -14.73
C LYS A 144 -3.39 18.40 -13.83
N LEU A 145 -3.28 17.76 -12.67
CA LEU A 145 -4.40 17.64 -11.74
C LEU A 145 -4.57 18.93 -10.94
N LYS A 146 -5.83 19.37 -10.84
CA LYS A 146 -6.25 20.46 -9.93
C LYS A 146 -6.80 19.85 -8.64
N VAL A 147 -5.96 19.16 -7.89
CA VAL A 147 -6.32 18.47 -6.66
C VAL A 147 -5.60 19.11 -5.47
N LYS A 148 -6.27 19.11 -4.31
CA LYS A 148 -5.69 19.52 -3.03
C LYS A 148 -5.65 18.28 -2.13
N PRO A 149 -4.54 17.52 -2.12
CA PRO A 149 -4.43 16.32 -1.29
C PRO A 149 -4.36 16.65 0.19
N ASP A 150 -4.99 15.81 1.00
CA ASP A 150 -4.78 15.77 2.45
C ASP A 150 -3.38 15.24 2.77
N ILE A 151 -2.98 14.18 2.05
CA ILE A 151 -1.62 13.60 2.07
C ILE A 151 -1.16 13.28 0.66
N ALA A 152 0.14 13.41 0.40
CA ALA A 152 0.76 12.96 -0.85
C ALA A 152 2.23 12.60 -0.65
N THR A 153 2.69 11.52 -1.30
CA THR A 153 4.10 11.16 -1.38
C THR A 153 4.47 10.76 -2.81
N GLN A 154 5.58 11.28 -3.31
CA GLN A 154 6.15 10.88 -4.59
C GLN A 154 7.24 9.85 -4.37
N SER A 155 7.23 8.83 -5.20
CA SER A 155 8.28 7.82 -5.24
C SER A 155 8.36 7.16 -6.62
N GLY A 156 9.05 6.05 -6.74
CA GLY A 156 9.14 5.36 -8.01
C GLY A 156 10.05 4.13 -7.99
N PRO A 157 9.85 3.30 -9.02
CA PRO A 157 8.94 3.48 -10.16
C PRO A 157 7.47 3.16 -9.84
N LEU A 158 6.55 3.48 -10.76
CA LEU A 158 5.22 2.87 -10.75
C LEU A 158 5.37 1.36 -10.97
N LEU A 159 4.78 0.56 -10.10
CA LEU A 159 4.75 -0.90 -10.24
C LEU A 159 3.70 -1.33 -11.26
N VAL A 160 2.50 -0.77 -11.09
CA VAL A 160 1.34 -0.98 -11.96
C VAL A 160 0.76 0.37 -12.33
N SER A 161 0.36 0.55 -13.56
CA SER A 161 -0.39 1.71 -14.01
C SER A 161 -1.52 1.30 -14.93
N LYS A 162 -2.76 1.58 -14.53
CA LYS A 162 -3.97 1.18 -15.25
C LYS A 162 -3.97 -0.32 -15.62
N GLY A 163 -3.57 -1.17 -14.67
CA GLY A 163 -3.47 -2.61 -14.83
C GLY A 163 -2.25 -3.12 -15.62
N ASN A 164 -1.37 -2.24 -16.09
CA ASN A 164 -0.18 -2.63 -16.82
C ASN A 164 1.06 -2.56 -15.94
N LEU A 165 1.94 -3.56 -16.03
CA LEU A 165 3.24 -3.55 -15.36
C LEU A 165 4.16 -2.50 -15.98
N HIS A 166 5.10 -2.01 -15.20
CA HIS A 166 6.13 -1.10 -15.69
C HIS A 166 6.95 -1.76 -16.83
N PRO A 167 7.13 -1.09 -18.00
CA PRO A 167 7.69 -1.72 -19.20
C PRO A 167 9.16 -2.14 -19.09
N LYS A 168 9.88 -1.69 -18.06
CA LYS A 168 11.29 -2.04 -17.81
C LYS A 168 11.46 -3.12 -16.75
N PHE A 169 10.39 -3.79 -16.33
CA PHE A 169 10.52 -4.90 -15.40
C PHE A 169 10.66 -6.22 -16.14
N PHE A 170 11.59 -7.03 -15.71
CA PHE A 170 11.89 -8.33 -16.29
C PHE A 170 11.84 -9.43 -15.22
N PRO A 171 11.25 -10.60 -15.54
CA PRO A 171 11.14 -11.71 -14.59
C PRO A 171 12.50 -12.16 -14.03
N ASP A 172 13.53 -12.17 -14.88
CA ASP A 172 14.87 -12.70 -14.55
C ASP A 172 15.80 -11.62 -13.98
N SER A 173 15.28 -10.50 -13.50
CA SER A 173 16.09 -9.42 -12.92
C SER A 173 16.78 -9.89 -11.64
N LEU A 174 18.10 -9.73 -11.57
CA LEU A 174 18.93 -10.05 -10.40
C LEU A 174 18.93 -8.94 -9.33
N SER A 175 18.18 -7.85 -9.54
CA SER A 175 18.02 -6.77 -8.55
C SER A 175 17.04 -7.21 -7.46
N LEU A 176 17.54 -7.98 -6.50
CA LEU A 176 16.73 -8.59 -5.43
C LEU A 176 16.87 -7.79 -4.12
N TYR A 177 15.76 -7.32 -3.58
CA TYR A 177 15.68 -6.57 -2.32
C TYR A 177 14.39 -6.91 -1.56
N ILE A 178 14.38 -6.71 -0.24
CA ILE A 178 13.12 -6.57 0.48
C ILE A 178 12.44 -5.30 -0.03
N ARG A 179 11.19 -5.41 -0.49
CA ARG A 179 10.49 -4.31 -1.16
C ARG A 179 9.20 -3.96 -0.45
N ASN A 180 8.90 -2.67 -0.38
CA ASN A 180 7.62 -2.18 0.07
C ASN A 180 6.96 -1.27 -0.98
N GLY A 181 5.65 -1.21 -0.94
CA GLY A 181 4.86 -0.44 -1.89
C GLY A 181 3.45 -0.20 -1.43
N VAL A 182 2.76 0.64 -2.18
CA VAL A 182 1.35 0.97 -2.00
C VAL A 182 0.60 0.79 -3.30
N GLY A 183 -0.59 0.19 -3.23
CA GLY A 183 -1.51 0.05 -4.36
C GLY A 183 -2.88 0.64 -4.04
N VAL A 184 -3.65 0.91 -5.09
CA VAL A 184 -5.05 1.32 -5.00
C VAL A 184 -5.88 0.38 -5.87
N THR A 185 -6.91 -0.22 -5.28
CA THR A 185 -7.86 -1.11 -5.95
C THR A 185 -8.96 -0.32 -6.65
N GLN A 186 -9.76 -0.98 -7.50
CA GLN A 186 -10.87 -0.32 -8.21
C GLN A 186 -11.97 0.18 -7.27
N ASP A 187 -12.18 -0.48 -6.13
CA ASP A 187 -13.10 -0.09 -5.06
C ASP A 187 -12.50 0.90 -4.06
N ASN A 188 -11.37 1.52 -4.42
CA ASN A 188 -10.69 2.57 -3.67
C ASN A 188 -10.07 2.11 -2.33
N GLN A 189 -9.79 0.82 -2.14
CA GLN A 189 -8.98 0.36 -1.01
C GLN A 189 -7.52 0.71 -1.24
N VAL A 190 -6.84 1.19 -0.19
CA VAL A 190 -5.38 1.35 -0.18
C VAL A 190 -4.75 0.08 0.35
N VAL A 191 -3.81 -0.47 -0.39
CA VAL A 191 -3.14 -1.73 -0.07
C VAL A 191 -1.66 -1.50 0.07
N PHE A 192 -1.11 -1.69 1.27
CA PHE A 192 0.33 -1.71 1.53
C PHE A 192 0.83 -3.13 1.50
N ALA A 193 1.99 -3.35 0.90
CA ALA A 193 2.64 -4.66 0.92
C ALA A 193 4.16 -4.53 1.15
N ILE A 194 4.73 -5.53 1.84
CA ILE A 194 6.18 -5.72 1.99
C ILE A 194 6.52 -7.19 1.74
N SER A 195 7.61 -7.44 1.00
CA SER A 195 8.12 -8.80 0.82
C SER A 195 8.91 -9.26 2.04
N LEU A 196 8.79 -10.55 2.40
CA LEU A 196 9.54 -11.15 3.51
C LEU A 196 10.91 -11.68 3.08
N VAL A 197 11.13 -11.79 1.79
CA VAL A 197 12.39 -12.22 1.17
C VAL A 197 12.79 -11.22 0.07
N PRO A 198 14.08 -11.16 -0.30
CA PRO A 198 14.51 -10.36 -1.44
C PRO A 198 13.86 -10.83 -2.75
N ILE A 199 13.19 -9.93 -3.46
CA ILE A 199 12.54 -10.17 -4.76
C ILE A 199 12.87 -9.06 -5.75
N ASN A 200 12.66 -9.31 -7.05
CA ASN A 200 12.79 -8.27 -8.07
C ASN A 200 11.49 -7.44 -8.21
N LEU A 201 11.59 -6.34 -8.98
CA LEU A 201 10.45 -5.43 -9.18
C LEU A 201 9.34 -6.05 -10.04
N TYR A 202 9.65 -6.99 -10.94
CA TYR A 202 8.65 -7.68 -11.75
C TYR A 202 7.73 -8.51 -10.85
N GLU A 203 8.30 -9.35 -10.00
CA GLU A 203 7.55 -10.17 -9.06
C GLU A 203 6.73 -9.33 -8.09
N PHE A 204 7.32 -8.24 -7.57
CA PHE A 204 6.60 -7.35 -6.68
C PHE A 204 5.45 -6.61 -7.38
N ALA A 205 5.60 -6.24 -8.64
CA ALA A 205 4.55 -5.60 -9.43
C ALA A 205 3.41 -6.58 -9.78
N THR A 206 3.74 -7.85 -10.10
CA THR A 206 2.72 -8.88 -10.34
C THR A 206 1.90 -9.18 -9.08
N LEU A 207 2.50 -9.12 -7.89
CA LEU A 207 1.76 -9.22 -6.63
C LEU A 207 0.63 -8.19 -6.56
N PHE A 208 0.93 -6.91 -6.81
CA PHE A 208 -0.08 -5.85 -6.74
C PHE A 208 -1.17 -6.04 -7.80
N ARG A 209 -0.81 -6.37 -9.04
CA ARG A 209 -1.76 -6.51 -10.14
C ARG A 209 -2.60 -7.77 -10.02
N ASP A 210 -1.95 -8.92 -9.87
CA ASP A 210 -2.58 -10.23 -10.10
C ASP A 210 -3.18 -10.82 -8.82
N THR A 211 -2.56 -10.57 -7.66
CA THR A 211 -3.00 -11.12 -6.38
C THR A 211 -3.78 -10.11 -5.54
N LEU A 212 -3.31 -8.86 -5.47
CA LEU A 212 -3.92 -7.83 -4.64
C LEU A 212 -5.01 -7.01 -5.38
N GLY A 213 -5.15 -7.17 -6.70
CA GLY A 213 -6.19 -6.54 -7.52
C GLY A 213 -6.04 -5.02 -7.65
N CYS A 214 -4.82 -4.50 -7.55
CA CYS A 214 -4.57 -3.06 -7.65
C CYS A 214 -4.48 -2.61 -9.11
N ALA A 215 -5.32 -1.64 -9.48
CA ALA A 215 -5.27 -1.01 -10.80
C ALA A 215 -4.02 -0.15 -10.97
N ASP A 216 -3.57 0.50 -9.90
CA ASP A 216 -2.36 1.30 -9.84
C ASP A 216 -1.55 0.94 -8.58
N ALA A 217 -0.21 0.91 -8.70
CA ALA A 217 0.68 0.62 -7.58
C ALA A 217 2.01 1.36 -7.72
N LEU A 218 2.56 1.81 -6.59
CA LEU A 218 3.77 2.60 -6.49
C LEU A 218 4.78 1.91 -5.58
N TYR A 219 6.01 1.79 -6.04
CA TYR A 219 7.15 1.40 -5.23
C TYR A 219 7.55 2.52 -4.28
N LEU A 220 7.71 2.21 -2.99
CA LEU A 220 8.06 3.21 -1.99
C LEU A 220 9.57 3.25 -1.75
N ASP A 221 10.16 2.18 -1.20
CA ASP A 221 11.60 2.10 -0.99
C ASP A 221 12.04 0.63 -0.93
N GLY A 222 13.28 0.32 -1.34
CA GLY A 222 13.85 -1.01 -1.29
C GLY A 222 15.16 -1.12 -0.51
N SER A 223 15.72 0.00 -0.10
CA SER A 223 16.96 -0.02 0.68
C SER A 223 16.68 -0.21 2.17
N ILE A 224 15.53 0.25 2.65
CA ILE A 224 15.13 0.22 4.06
C ILE A 224 13.63 -0.08 4.19
N SER A 225 13.17 -1.14 3.56
CA SER A 225 11.76 -1.55 3.68
C SER A 225 11.46 -2.06 5.08
N GLN A 226 10.54 -1.40 5.78
CA GLN A 226 10.14 -1.73 7.15
C GLN A 226 8.63 -1.55 7.32
N ILE A 227 8.04 -2.37 8.19
CA ILE A 227 6.63 -2.34 8.56
C ILE A 227 6.46 -2.48 10.08
N TYR A 228 5.51 -1.73 10.63
CA TYR A 228 4.97 -1.91 11.96
C TYR A 228 3.49 -2.27 11.83
N ALA A 229 3.13 -3.48 12.25
CA ALA A 229 1.76 -4.00 12.18
C ALA A 229 1.57 -5.02 13.34
N PRO A 230 1.26 -4.57 14.57
CA PRO A 230 1.12 -5.44 15.74
C PRO A 230 0.10 -6.56 15.55
N SER A 231 -0.95 -6.32 14.78
CA SER A 231 -1.96 -7.34 14.43
C SER A 231 -1.39 -8.54 13.65
N LEU A 232 -0.19 -8.40 13.08
CA LEU A 232 0.57 -9.49 12.43
C LEU A 232 1.79 -9.94 13.25
N GLY A 233 1.93 -9.50 14.51
CA GLY A 233 3.12 -9.75 15.30
C GLY A 233 4.37 -8.98 14.81
N GLN A 234 4.20 -7.96 13.96
CA GLN A 234 5.28 -7.11 13.46
C GLN A 234 5.40 -5.85 14.31
N GLU A 235 6.19 -5.95 15.37
CA GLU A 235 6.33 -4.88 16.38
C GLU A 235 7.70 -4.17 16.31
N PHE A 236 8.40 -4.30 15.18
CA PHE A 236 9.67 -3.59 14.99
C PHE A 236 9.45 -2.08 15.01
N LEU A 237 10.08 -1.42 15.96
CA LEU A 237 9.93 0.02 16.21
C LEU A 237 11.17 0.83 15.79
N GLY A 238 12.17 0.19 15.21
CA GLY A 238 13.38 0.83 14.71
C GLY A 238 13.14 1.62 13.42
N GLY A 239 14.20 1.75 12.67
CA GLY A 239 14.23 2.43 11.38
C GLY A 239 15.10 3.68 11.41
N ASP A 240 15.40 4.16 10.21
CA ASP A 240 16.07 5.43 9.96
C ASP A 240 15.54 6.01 8.64
N PHE A 241 14.32 6.55 8.70
CA PHE A 241 13.54 6.98 7.52
C PHE A 241 13.48 8.51 7.45
N ALA A 242 13.18 9.03 6.26
CA ALA A 242 12.64 10.39 6.13
C ALA A 242 11.14 10.36 6.43
N GLY A 243 10.33 9.95 5.47
CA GLY A 243 8.87 9.89 5.61
C GLY A 243 8.38 8.58 6.19
N ILE A 244 7.30 8.64 6.95
CA ILE A 244 6.55 7.49 7.48
C ILE A 244 5.10 7.67 7.05
N ILE A 245 4.49 6.61 6.49
CA ILE A 245 3.06 6.54 6.27
C ILE A 245 2.44 5.67 7.36
N ALA A 246 1.35 6.14 7.98
CA ALA A 246 0.80 5.48 9.15
C ALA A 246 -0.73 5.55 9.24
N HIS A 247 -1.34 4.45 9.71
CA HIS A 247 -2.72 4.43 10.18
C HIS A 247 -2.74 4.77 11.68
N VAL A 248 -3.52 5.79 12.02
CA VAL A 248 -3.62 6.37 13.37
C VAL A 248 -5.07 6.33 13.84
N ARG A 249 -5.28 5.98 15.08
CA ARG A 249 -6.58 6.02 15.79
C ARG A 249 -6.50 6.85 17.05
#